data_bf6803bc865e74d6de7af3bd2c5ad43f
#
_entry.id   bf6803bc865e74d6de7af3bd2c5ad43f
#
_cell.length_a   1.000
_cell.length_b   1.000
_cell.length_c   1.000
_cell.angle_alpha   90.00
_cell.angle_beta   90.00
_cell.angle_gamma   90.00
#
_symmetry.space_group_name_H-M   'P 1'
#
loop_
_entity.id
_entity.type
_entity.pdbx_description
1 polymer ?
#
loop_
_entity_poly.entity_id
_entity_poly.type
_entity_poly.pdbx_seq_one_letter_code
_entity_poly.pdbx_strand_id
1 'polypeptide(L)'
;MGGSVRPGRLIRMAQVAVPSGRATARWVSWDFVRLRISRIAGIRDTIFDIWAACSNILTEMDKKKAIDDTEPGPAPSRVVDRFGFIKPEQSGSPDGLPKGRSIHDREREERRIRKWRKMIGVGGSDWKHYVRRNPHVVKRQIRKGIPDCLRGLVWQLISGSRDLLLMNPGVYETLVIYETSASELEIIRDISRTFPSHIFFQQRHGLGQRSLYNILKAYSVYDRDVGYVQGMGFLAGLLLLYMSEEDAFWLLVALLKGAVHAPMEGLYQAGLPLVQQYLSQFEKLVMEHMPKLGQHFVEEMINPSMYASQWFITVFSYSFPFHLTLRVWDVFLYEGIKIVFQVGLALLRFCHDDLVKLPFESLLHALRNFPEEATDPDVLLPIAFTFKVSSRLEELQKEYQKGPESSSETSSIKRHQALISKTMSRGGSRVISNLTADKK
;
A
#
# COMPACT_ATOMS: atom_id res chain seq x y z
N MET A 1 49.12 51.79 -0.59
CA MET A 1 48.08 51.44 0.39
C MET A 1 47.11 50.47 -0.27
N GLY A 2 47.33 49.17 -0.04
CA GLY A 2 46.69 48.09 -0.71
C GLY A 2 45.46 47.62 0.08
N GLY A 3 44.32 47.60 -0.58
CA GLY A 3 43.10 46.98 -0.07
C GLY A 3 42.86 45.61 -0.75
N SER A 4 43.18 44.55 -0.03
CA SER A 4 42.93 43.16 -0.46
C SER A 4 41.44 42.84 -0.42
N VAL A 5 40.84 42.61 -1.56
CA VAL A 5 39.47 42.03 -1.69
C VAL A 5 39.61 40.52 -1.64
N ARG A 6 39.03 39.87 -0.61
CA ARG A 6 38.92 38.44 -0.50
C ARG A 6 37.86 37.87 -1.47
N PRO A 7 38.09 36.76 -2.17
CA PRO A 7 37.12 36.19 -3.08
C PRO A 7 35.97 35.54 -2.29
N GLY A 8 34.75 35.81 -2.75
CA GLY A 8 33.50 35.33 -2.20
C GLY A 8 33.38 33.80 -2.33
N ARG A 9 32.75 33.19 -1.32
CA ARG A 9 32.39 31.76 -1.27
C ARG A 9 31.50 31.40 -2.45
N LEU A 10 31.94 30.48 -3.26
CA LEU A 10 31.12 29.76 -4.23
C LEU A 10 29.99 28.98 -3.47
N ILE A 11 28.78 29.46 -3.63
CA ILE A 11 27.58 28.76 -3.15
C ILE A 11 27.32 27.61 -4.11
N ARG A 12 27.42 26.37 -3.62
CA ARG A 12 27.01 25.18 -4.37
C ARG A 12 25.49 25.23 -4.60
N MET A 13 25.09 25.28 -5.84
CA MET A 13 23.69 25.15 -6.24
C MET A 13 23.30 23.68 -6.22
N ALA A 14 22.24 23.35 -5.47
CA ALA A 14 21.62 22.04 -5.55
C ALA A 14 20.66 22.02 -6.75
N GLN A 15 20.86 21.08 -7.63
CA GLN A 15 20.03 20.86 -8.83
C GLN A 15 18.86 19.96 -8.42
N VAL A 16 17.68 20.52 -8.30
CA VAL A 16 16.44 19.74 -8.14
C VAL A 16 16.02 19.31 -9.54
N ALA A 17 16.24 18.06 -9.86
CA ALA A 17 15.75 17.47 -11.11
C ALA A 17 14.24 17.22 -10.97
N VAL A 18 13.43 18.01 -11.67
CA VAL A 18 12.01 17.75 -11.87
C VAL A 18 11.90 16.85 -13.11
N PRO A 19 11.38 15.63 -13.01
CA PRO A 19 11.17 14.77 -14.17
C PRO A 19 9.85 15.11 -14.86
N SER A 20 9.85 16.04 -15.78
CA SER A 20 8.83 16.15 -16.81
C SER A 20 9.51 16.51 -18.11
N GLY A 21 9.24 15.72 -19.16
CA GLY A 21 9.90 15.81 -20.45
C GLY A 21 9.75 17.19 -21.10
N ARG A 22 10.80 17.91 -21.09
CA ARG A 22 11.42 18.94 -21.90
C ARG A 22 12.12 19.95 -21.00
N ALA A 23 13.43 19.86 -21.00
CA ALA A 23 14.31 20.61 -20.14
C ALA A 23 14.31 22.11 -20.49
N THR A 24 13.93 22.93 -19.52
CA THR A 24 14.50 24.26 -19.34
C THR A 24 14.81 24.41 -17.85
N ALA A 25 16.08 24.22 -17.50
CA ALA A 25 16.56 24.43 -16.13
C ALA A 25 16.35 25.91 -15.75
N ARG A 26 15.45 26.18 -14.83
CA ARG A 26 15.34 27.49 -14.16
C ARG A 26 16.17 27.43 -12.87
N TRP A 27 17.23 28.21 -12.84
CA TRP A 27 18.03 28.44 -11.65
C TRP A 27 17.26 29.37 -10.69
N VAL A 28 17.04 28.93 -9.47
CA VAL A 28 16.46 29.77 -8.40
C VAL A 28 17.58 30.14 -7.44
N SER A 29 17.86 31.44 -7.29
CA SER A 29 18.87 31.97 -6.36
C SER A 29 18.35 31.86 -4.91
N TRP A 30 19.20 31.41 -4.00
CA TRP A 30 18.93 31.30 -2.56
C TRP A 30 18.62 32.65 -1.88
N ASP A 31 19.06 33.74 -2.45
CA ASP A 31 18.74 35.08 -1.94
C ASP A 31 17.26 35.43 -2.13
N PHE A 32 16.62 34.88 -3.18
CA PHE A 32 15.18 35.05 -3.41
C PHE A 32 14.35 34.26 -2.39
N VAL A 33 14.87 33.14 -1.93
CA VAL A 33 14.24 32.28 -0.90
C VAL A 33 14.35 32.97 0.48
N ARG A 34 15.48 33.57 0.80
CA ARG A 34 15.72 34.24 2.08
C ARG A 34 14.86 35.51 2.27
N LEU A 35 14.61 36.28 1.21
CA LEU A 35 13.75 37.46 1.22
C LEU A 35 12.25 37.12 1.33
N ARG A 36 11.86 35.90 0.88
CA ARG A 36 10.48 35.41 1.03
C ARG A 36 10.21 34.83 2.41
N ILE A 37 11.19 34.20 3.04
CA ILE A 37 11.07 33.60 4.39
C ILE A 37 10.81 34.70 5.45
N SER A 38 11.41 35.89 5.33
CA SER A 38 11.14 37.00 6.26
C SER A 38 9.73 37.60 6.13
N ARG A 39 9.07 37.43 4.98
CA ARG A 39 7.64 37.79 4.79
C ARG A 39 6.65 36.72 5.23
N ILE A 40 7.10 35.47 5.38
CA ILE A 40 6.28 34.32 5.71
C ILE A 40 6.12 34.13 7.23
N ALA A 41 6.94 34.76 8.05
CA ALA A 41 6.76 34.73 9.51
C ALA A 41 5.35 35.16 9.94
N GLY A 42 4.78 36.18 9.28
CA GLY A 42 3.41 36.64 9.54
C GLY A 42 2.30 35.70 9.00
N ILE A 43 2.62 34.86 8.00
CA ILE A 43 1.67 33.90 7.41
C ILE A 43 1.64 32.63 8.24
N ARG A 44 2.74 32.27 8.89
CA ARG A 44 2.84 31.12 9.79
C ARG A 44 1.86 31.21 10.95
N ASP A 45 1.74 32.39 11.55
CA ASP A 45 0.78 32.62 12.62
C ASP A 45 -0.65 32.58 12.10
N THR A 46 -0.92 33.11 10.91
CA THR A 46 -2.25 33.09 10.28
C THR A 46 -2.69 31.67 9.88
N ILE A 47 -1.78 30.83 9.40
CA ILE A 47 -2.10 29.40 9.08
C ILE A 47 -2.32 28.60 10.35
N PHE A 48 -1.53 28.87 11.39
CA PHE A 48 -1.72 28.25 12.71
C PHE A 48 -3.05 28.71 13.35
N ASP A 49 -3.43 29.98 13.18
CA ASP A 49 -4.71 30.53 13.64
C ASP A 49 -5.90 29.98 12.85
N ILE A 50 -5.79 29.80 11.53
CA ILE A 50 -6.81 29.17 10.70
C ILE A 50 -6.94 27.68 11.07
N TRP A 51 -5.83 26.99 11.30
CA TRP A 51 -5.85 25.58 11.72
C TRP A 51 -6.42 25.44 13.15
N ALA A 52 -6.05 26.33 14.07
CA ALA A 52 -6.60 26.41 15.42
C ALA A 52 -8.10 26.76 15.38
N ALA A 53 -8.53 27.66 14.51
CA ALA A 53 -9.93 28.02 14.32
C ALA A 53 -10.74 26.84 13.73
N CYS A 54 -10.23 26.13 12.73
CA CYS A 54 -10.84 24.92 12.20
C CYS A 54 -10.88 23.79 13.24
N SER A 55 -9.83 23.65 14.04
CA SER A 55 -9.77 22.68 15.14
C SER A 55 -10.81 23.02 16.24
N ASN A 56 -10.95 24.32 16.55
CA ASN A 56 -11.96 24.80 17.53
C ASN A 56 -13.39 24.61 17.04
N ILE A 57 -13.68 24.85 15.76
CA ILE A 57 -14.99 24.62 15.15
C ILE A 57 -15.35 23.12 15.19
N LEU A 58 -14.40 22.25 14.91
CA LEU A 58 -14.59 20.80 15.00
C LEU A 58 -14.78 20.34 16.45
N THR A 59 -14.05 20.95 17.39
CA THR A 59 -14.17 20.67 18.83
C THR A 59 -15.51 21.17 19.41
N GLU A 60 -16.02 22.31 18.89
CA GLU A 60 -17.35 22.81 19.28
C GLU A 60 -18.50 21.98 18.72
N MET A 61 -18.35 21.43 17.53
CA MET A 61 -19.34 20.49 16.97
C MET A 61 -19.38 19.15 17.75
N ASP A 62 -18.24 18.69 18.28
CA ASP A 62 -18.17 17.49 19.12
C ASP A 62 -18.70 17.77 20.56
N LYS A 63 -18.48 18.98 21.10
CA LYS A 63 -19.04 19.40 22.41
C LYS A 63 -20.56 19.48 22.44
N LYS A 64 -21.22 19.76 21.32
CA LYS A 64 -22.69 19.74 21.22
C LYS A 64 -23.29 18.35 21.25
N LYS A 65 -22.47 17.29 21.17
CA LYS A 65 -22.90 15.87 21.29
C LYS A 65 -22.62 15.25 22.66
N ALA A 66 -21.89 15.92 23.54
CA ALA A 66 -21.52 15.40 24.85
C ALA A 66 -22.06 16.31 25.97
N ILE A 67 -23.36 16.22 26.23
CA ILE A 67 -23.93 16.57 27.53
C ILE A 67 -24.60 15.30 28.02
N ASP A 68 -23.78 14.46 28.67
CA ASP A 68 -24.21 13.52 29.68
C ASP A 68 -23.05 13.38 30.69
N ASP A 69 -23.24 14.01 31.85
CA ASP A 69 -22.29 14.07 32.95
C ASP A 69 -22.32 12.74 33.73
N THR A 70 -21.42 11.85 33.37
CA THR A 70 -20.95 10.80 34.27
C THR A 70 -19.42 10.75 34.12
N GLU A 71 -18.69 10.97 35.22
CA GLU A 71 -17.25 10.81 35.28
C GLU A 71 -16.88 9.44 34.67
N PRO A 72 -16.00 9.39 33.63
CA PRO A 72 -15.58 8.13 33.07
C PRO A 72 -14.76 7.40 34.13
N GLY A 73 -15.25 6.28 34.63
CA GLY A 73 -14.47 5.32 35.38
C GLY A 73 -13.21 4.94 34.59
N PRO A 74 -12.17 4.34 35.23
CA PRO A 74 -10.92 3.99 34.57
C PRO A 74 -11.22 3.20 33.31
N ALA A 75 -10.81 3.73 32.17
CA ALA A 75 -11.06 3.14 30.87
C ALA A 75 -10.62 1.66 30.90
N PRO A 76 -11.46 0.70 30.45
CA PRO A 76 -11.12 -0.71 30.47
C PRO A 76 -9.80 -0.89 29.73
N SER A 77 -8.88 -1.68 30.30
CA SER A 77 -7.58 -1.97 29.72
C SER A 77 -7.77 -2.68 28.39
N ARG A 78 -7.66 -1.94 27.28
CA ARG A 78 -7.82 -2.48 25.93
C ARG A 78 -6.68 -3.46 25.66
N VAL A 79 -7.03 -4.69 25.34
CA VAL A 79 -6.04 -5.71 24.98
C VAL A 79 -5.52 -5.40 23.58
N VAL A 80 -4.21 -5.21 23.47
CA VAL A 80 -3.51 -4.89 22.21
C VAL A 80 -2.70 -6.11 21.76
N ASP A 81 -2.67 -6.39 20.46
CA ASP A 81 -1.82 -7.44 19.93
C ASP A 81 -0.34 -7.01 19.89
N ARG A 82 0.55 -7.93 19.50
CA ARG A 82 2.01 -7.67 19.41
C ARG A 82 2.40 -6.58 18.41
N PHE A 83 1.50 -6.20 17.53
CA PHE A 83 1.72 -5.19 16.50
C PHE A 83 1.10 -3.83 16.84
N GLY A 84 0.33 -3.72 17.92
CA GLY A 84 -0.33 -2.49 18.33
C GLY A 84 -1.81 -2.38 17.93
N PHE A 85 -2.43 -3.43 17.40
CA PHE A 85 -3.85 -3.43 17.06
C PHE A 85 -4.72 -3.83 18.27
N ILE A 86 -5.82 -3.12 18.47
CA ILE A 86 -6.78 -3.37 19.54
C ILE A 86 -7.62 -4.59 19.16
N LYS A 87 -7.67 -5.58 20.05
CA LYS A 87 -8.52 -6.76 19.88
C LYS A 87 -9.97 -6.44 20.22
N PRO A 88 -10.96 -6.96 19.46
CA PRO A 88 -12.36 -6.85 19.83
C PRO A 88 -12.63 -7.60 21.13
N GLU A 89 -13.52 -7.05 21.98
CA GLU A 89 -13.82 -7.56 23.33
C GLU A 89 -14.41 -8.97 23.38
N GLN A 90 -14.86 -9.53 22.26
CA GLN A 90 -15.53 -10.85 22.19
C GLN A 90 -14.59 -12.05 22.07
N SER A 91 -13.29 -11.88 22.04
CA SER A 91 -12.34 -13.00 22.06
C SER A 91 -11.95 -13.41 23.50
N GLY A 92 -12.93 -13.44 24.39
CA GLY A 92 -12.77 -13.81 25.79
C GLY A 92 -12.70 -15.32 25.99
N SER A 93 -11.57 -15.93 25.65
CA SER A 93 -11.07 -17.10 26.39
C SER A 93 -10.11 -16.59 27.47
N PRO A 94 -10.26 -16.96 28.75
CA PRO A 94 -9.36 -16.56 29.84
C PRO A 94 -7.92 -17.02 29.65
N ASP A 95 -7.65 -17.87 28.69
CA ASP A 95 -6.31 -18.42 28.37
C ASP A 95 -5.47 -17.57 27.38
N GLY A 96 -5.94 -16.40 27.02
CA GLY A 96 -5.31 -15.52 26.02
C GLY A 96 -4.18 -14.62 26.52
N LEU A 97 -3.53 -14.89 27.63
CA LEU A 97 -2.20 -14.34 27.90
C LEU A 97 -1.27 -14.82 26.77
N PRO A 98 -0.52 -13.90 26.11
CA PRO A 98 0.44 -14.32 25.09
C PRO A 98 1.36 -15.34 25.73
N LYS A 99 1.26 -16.61 25.32
CA LYS A 99 2.17 -17.67 25.76
C LYS A 99 3.57 -17.12 25.57
N GLY A 100 4.26 -16.84 26.69
CA GLY A 100 5.60 -16.25 26.67
C GLY A 100 6.44 -17.04 25.69
N ARG A 101 7.08 -16.36 24.71
CA ARG A 101 7.94 -17.03 23.72
C ARG A 101 8.85 -17.99 24.45
N SER A 102 8.87 -19.26 24.04
CA SER A 102 9.72 -20.26 24.65
C SER A 102 11.20 -19.78 24.59
N ILE A 103 12.03 -20.24 25.52
CA ILE A 103 13.47 -19.92 25.50
C ILE A 103 14.07 -20.27 24.13
N HIS A 104 13.63 -21.39 23.56
CA HIS A 104 14.05 -21.85 22.23
C HIS A 104 13.66 -20.90 21.10
N ASP A 105 12.48 -20.26 21.16
CA ASP A 105 12.04 -19.28 20.18
C ASP A 105 12.88 -17.99 20.26
N ARG A 106 13.24 -17.57 21.49
CA ARG A 106 14.14 -16.41 21.69
C ARG A 106 15.51 -16.65 21.10
N GLU A 107 16.12 -17.80 21.37
CA GLU A 107 17.42 -18.17 20.82
C GLU A 107 17.40 -18.28 19.28
N ARG A 108 16.30 -18.80 18.74
CA ARG A 108 16.09 -18.89 17.28
C ARG A 108 16.03 -17.49 16.67
N GLU A 109 15.29 -16.58 17.26
CA GLU A 109 15.18 -15.20 16.79
C GLU A 109 16.51 -14.44 16.94
N GLU A 110 17.23 -14.57 18.05
CA GLU A 110 18.56 -14.00 18.21
C GLU A 110 19.56 -14.49 17.15
N ARG A 111 19.51 -15.79 16.82
CA ARG A 111 20.34 -16.36 15.74
C ARG A 111 19.97 -15.73 14.38
N ARG A 112 18.67 -15.48 14.13
CA ARG A 112 18.20 -14.77 12.94
C ARG A 112 18.72 -13.33 12.90
N ILE A 113 18.56 -12.59 13.98
CA ILE A 113 19.03 -11.19 14.10
C ILE A 113 20.54 -11.10 13.88
N ARG A 114 21.36 -11.97 14.52
CA ARG A 114 22.80 -12.00 14.31
C ARG A 114 23.18 -12.24 12.85
N LYS A 115 22.47 -13.13 12.16
CA LYS A 115 22.69 -13.41 10.74
C LYS A 115 22.37 -12.21 9.87
N TRP A 116 21.24 -11.52 10.14
CA TRP A 116 20.86 -10.31 9.42
C TRP A 116 21.85 -9.17 9.66
N ARG A 117 22.28 -8.93 10.90
CA ARG A 117 23.30 -7.93 11.22
C ARG A 117 24.61 -8.16 10.46
N LYS A 118 25.03 -9.42 10.31
CA LYS A 118 26.21 -9.77 9.49
C LYS A 118 26.02 -9.46 8.00
N MET A 119 24.81 -9.53 7.47
CA MET A 119 24.53 -9.19 6.06
C MET A 119 24.45 -7.68 5.83
N ILE A 120 23.94 -6.95 6.82
CA ILE A 120 23.66 -5.50 6.74
C ILE A 120 24.91 -4.68 7.02
N GLY A 121 25.76 -5.12 7.96
CA GLY A 121 26.83 -4.32 8.52
C GLY A 121 26.32 -3.23 9.48
N VAL A 122 27.18 -2.31 9.86
CA VAL A 122 26.83 -1.18 10.72
C VAL A 122 26.03 -0.16 9.90
N GLY A 123 24.78 0.09 10.30
CA GLY A 123 23.92 1.07 9.64
C GLY A 123 23.65 0.83 8.14
N GLY A 124 23.90 -0.39 7.63
CA GLY A 124 23.66 -0.72 6.22
C GLY A 124 24.92 -0.71 5.34
N SER A 125 26.11 -0.48 5.91
CA SER A 125 27.36 -0.31 5.17
C SER A 125 27.68 -1.46 4.21
N ASP A 126 27.41 -2.69 4.61
CA ASP A 126 27.81 -3.89 3.88
C ASP A 126 26.72 -4.42 2.94
N TRP A 127 25.51 -3.88 3.03
CA TRP A 127 24.34 -4.40 2.33
C TRP A 127 24.54 -4.54 0.82
N LYS A 128 24.89 -3.45 0.14
CA LYS A 128 25.06 -3.45 -1.34
C LYS A 128 26.10 -4.47 -1.78
N HIS A 129 27.19 -4.57 -1.02
CA HIS A 129 28.26 -5.50 -1.30
C HIS A 129 27.83 -6.95 -1.03
N TYR A 130 27.13 -7.18 0.08
CA TYR A 130 26.65 -8.52 0.45
C TYR A 130 25.60 -9.05 -0.53
N VAL A 131 24.62 -8.22 -0.93
CA VAL A 131 23.60 -8.58 -1.93
C VAL A 131 24.24 -8.97 -3.26
N ARG A 132 25.22 -8.19 -3.72
CA ARG A 132 25.92 -8.45 -4.98
C ARG A 132 26.66 -9.79 -4.97
N ARG A 133 27.27 -10.15 -3.84
CA ARG A 133 28.01 -11.41 -3.68
C ARG A 133 27.12 -12.61 -3.42
N ASN A 134 26.03 -12.44 -2.69
CA ASN A 134 25.22 -13.54 -2.15
C ASN A 134 23.71 -13.36 -2.41
N PRO A 135 23.27 -13.09 -3.65
CA PRO A 135 21.86 -12.77 -3.94
C PRO A 135 20.91 -13.89 -3.54
N HIS A 136 21.29 -15.15 -3.74
CA HIS A 136 20.47 -16.31 -3.38
C HIS A 136 20.29 -16.46 -1.86
N VAL A 137 21.32 -16.12 -1.08
CA VAL A 137 21.23 -16.16 0.39
C VAL A 137 20.30 -15.07 0.88
N VAL A 138 20.44 -13.85 0.34
CA VAL A 138 19.58 -12.72 0.66
C VAL A 138 18.12 -13.05 0.33
N LYS A 139 17.83 -13.48 -0.88
CA LYS A 139 16.50 -13.89 -1.32
C LYS A 139 15.87 -14.92 -0.37
N ARG A 140 16.62 -15.96 -0.01
CA ARG A 140 16.15 -17.00 0.91
C ARG A 140 15.87 -16.45 2.31
N GLN A 141 16.68 -15.51 2.82
CA GLN A 141 16.45 -14.90 4.13
C GLN A 141 15.23 -13.97 4.13
N ILE A 142 15.03 -13.19 3.06
CA ILE A 142 13.85 -12.34 2.88
C ILE A 142 12.58 -13.20 2.85
N ARG A 143 12.57 -14.28 2.08
CA ARG A 143 11.41 -15.20 2.02
C ARG A 143 11.09 -15.88 3.36
N LYS A 144 12.08 -16.03 4.25
CA LYS A 144 11.89 -16.48 5.63
C LYS A 144 11.37 -15.39 6.56
N GLY A 145 11.30 -14.15 6.09
CA GLY A 145 10.90 -12.97 6.84
C GLY A 145 12.07 -12.23 7.49
N ILE A 146 11.95 -10.92 7.55
CA ILE A 146 12.90 -10.02 8.18
C ILE A 146 12.55 -9.91 9.67
N PRO A 147 13.52 -9.96 10.62
CA PRO A 147 13.23 -9.69 12.02
C PRO A 147 12.61 -8.31 12.24
N ASP A 148 11.58 -8.20 13.08
CA ASP A 148 10.83 -6.96 13.29
C ASP A 148 11.71 -5.76 13.61
N CYS A 149 12.71 -5.94 14.49
CA CYS A 149 13.62 -4.87 14.90
C CYS A 149 14.58 -4.37 13.81
N LEU A 150 14.67 -5.08 12.68
CA LEU A 150 15.54 -4.72 11.55
C LEU A 150 14.73 -4.33 10.31
N ARG A 151 13.41 -4.55 10.33
CA ARG A 151 12.54 -4.42 9.15
C ARG A 151 12.63 -3.04 8.54
N GLY A 152 12.48 -1.97 9.32
CA GLY A 152 12.54 -0.60 8.82
C GLY A 152 13.86 -0.28 8.10
N LEU A 153 15.00 -0.63 8.68
CA LEU A 153 16.30 -0.43 8.04
C LEU A 153 16.45 -1.28 6.77
N VAL A 154 16.07 -2.56 6.83
CA VAL A 154 16.21 -3.47 5.69
C VAL A 154 15.32 -3.03 4.52
N TRP A 155 14.10 -2.59 4.79
CA TRP A 155 13.20 -2.05 3.77
C TRP A 155 13.79 -0.83 3.06
N GLN A 156 14.39 0.11 3.82
CA GLN A 156 15.09 1.26 3.23
C GLN A 156 16.28 0.84 2.36
N LEU A 157 17.04 -0.16 2.80
CA LEU A 157 18.20 -0.66 2.07
C LEU A 157 17.80 -1.41 0.77
N ILE A 158 16.73 -2.19 0.81
CA ILE A 158 16.20 -2.94 -0.35
C ILE A 158 15.62 -1.98 -1.39
N SER A 159 14.81 -1.02 -0.96
CA SER A 159 14.16 -0.05 -1.85
C SER A 159 15.10 1.02 -2.40
N GLY A 160 16.26 1.20 -1.78
CA GLY A 160 17.18 2.31 -2.09
C GLY A 160 16.72 3.66 -1.53
N SER A 161 15.65 3.72 -0.74
CA SER A 161 15.11 4.96 -0.19
C SER A 161 16.08 5.69 0.72
N ARG A 162 16.97 4.94 1.40
CA ARG A 162 18.02 5.54 2.22
C ARG A 162 19.01 6.38 1.40
N ASP A 163 19.32 5.97 0.17
CA ASP A 163 20.16 6.76 -0.73
C ASP A 163 19.42 8.03 -1.18
N LEU A 164 18.11 7.92 -1.45
CA LEU A 164 17.27 9.09 -1.80
C LEU A 164 17.25 10.12 -0.67
N LEU A 165 17.06 9.69 0.57
CA LEU A 165 17.10 10.55 1.75
C LEU A 165 18.45 11.27 1.87
N LEU A 166 19.56 10.53 1.77
CA LEU A 166 20.91 11.09 1.89
C LEU A 166 21.28 12.05 0.76
N MET A 167 20.73 11.87 -0.44
CA MET A 167 20.95 12.75 -1.58
C MET A 167 20.08 14.01 -1.57
N ASN A 168 19.02 14.06 -0.76
CA ASN A 168 18.05 15.14 -0.75
C ASN A 168 17.81 15.71 0.67
N PRO A 169 18.86 16.19 1.38
CA PRO A 169 18.72 16.67 2.75
C PRO A 169 17.80 17.90 2.80
N GLY A 170 16.87 17.95 3.76
CA GLY A 170 15.96 19.06 4.01
C GLY A 170 14.82 19.21 2.98
N VAL A 171 14.74 18.36 1.96
CA VAL A 171 13.67 18.42 0.96
C VAL A 171 12.33 18.07 1.61
N TYR A 172 12.28 17.00 2.41
CA TYR A 172 11.06 16.60 3.09
C TYR A 172 10.50 17.69 3.99
N GLU A 173 11.33 18.30 4.83
CA GLU A 173 10.93 19.41 5.71
C GLU A 173 10.34 20.58 4.92
N THR A 174 10.98 20.92 3.79
CA THR A 174 10.49 21.96 2.89
C THR A 174 9.10 21.63 2.34
N LEU A 175 8.87 20.39 1.90
CA LEU A 175 7.58 19.95 1.35
C LEU A 175 6.46 19.91 2.40
N VAL A 176 6.77 19.58 3.65
CA VAL A 176 5.80 19.58 4.76
C VAL A 176 5.36 21.01 5.10
N ILE A 177 6.29 21.97 5.10
CA ILE A 177 6.02 23.36 5.48
C ILE A 177 5.44 24.15 4.30
N TYR A 178 5.87 23.83 3.10
CA TYR A 178 5.62 24.56 1.87
C TYR A 178 4.23 24.24 1.31
N GLU A 179 3.61 25.21 0.67
CA GLU A 179 2.38 25.15 -0.15
C GLU A 179 1.23 24.21 0.32
N THR A 180 0.01 24.67 0.10
CA THR A 180 -1.20 23.86 0.21
C THR A 180 -1.25 22.84 -0.93
N SER A 181 -1.57 21.59 -0.60
CA SER A 181 -1.85 20.57 -1.60
C SER A 181 -3.31 20.65 -2.08
N ALA A 182 -3.54 20.48 -3.36
CA ALA A 182 -4.89 20.37 -3.91
C ALA A 182 -5.66 19.15 -3.33
N SER A 183 -4.94 18.15 -2.83
CA SER A 183 -5.50 16.90 -2.31
C SER A 183 -5.71 16.88 -0.78
N GLU A 184 -5.54 18.01 -0.08
CA GLU A 184 -5.61 18.02 1.40
C GLU A 184 -6.93 17.47 1.95
N LEU A 185 -8.06 17.84 1.35
CA LEU A 185 -9.38 17.37 1.81
C LEU A 185 -9.54 15.86 1.65
N GLU A 186 -9.01 15.28 0.59
CA GLU A 186 -9.04 13.84 0.35
C GLU A 186 -8.15 13.11 1.35
N ILE A 187 -6.94 13.62 1.59
CA ILE A 187 -6.01 13.09 2.59
C ILE A 187 -6.66 13.09 3.98
N ILE A 188 -7.27 14.21 4.41
CA ILE A 188 -7.90 14.31 5.73
C ILE A 188 -9.04 13.30 5.91
N ARG A 189 -9.83 13.05 4.86
CA ARG A 189 -10.90 12.03 4.90
C ARG A 189 -10.34 10.62 5.07
N ASP A 190 -9.19 10.34 4.49
CA ASP A 190 -8.60 9.00 4.47
C ASP A 190 -7.78 8.69 5.72
N ILE A 191 -7.24 9.70 6.42
CA ILE A 191 -6.44 9.50 7.63
C ILE A 191 -7.23 8.75 8.70
N SER A 192 -8.48 9.15 8.97
CA SER A 192 -9.30 8.56 10.02
C SER A 192 -9.66 7.09 9.78
N ARG A 193 -9.62 6.64 8.55
CA ARG A 193 -9.92 5.25 8.15
C ARG A 193 -8.68 4.39 7.92
N THR A 194 -7.47 4.98 8.03
CA THR A 194 -6.21 4.25 7.87
C THR A 194 -5.79 3.64 9.20
N PHE A 195 -5.83 2.31 9.30
CA PHE A 195 -5.53 1.54 10.51
C PHE A 195 -6.22 2.07 11.79
N PRO A 196 -7.55 2.25 11.80
CA PRO A 196 -8.27 2.89 12.90
C PRO A 196 -8.21 2.11 14.21
N SER A 197 -7.97 0.81 14.18
CA SER A 197 -7.78 -0.06 15.34
C SER A 197 -6.35 -0.09 15.88
N HIS A 198 -5.39 0.59 15.23
CA HIS A 198 -4.01 0.64 15.71
C HIS A 198 -3.79 1.80 16.68
N ILE A 199 -3.20 1.54 17.86
CA ILE A 199 -3.00 2.54 18.93
C ILE A 199 -2.27 3.80 18.45
N PHE A 200 -1.35 3.71 17.50
CA PHE A 200 -0.60 4.83 16.95
C PHE A 200 -1.48 5.79 16.13
N PHE A 201 -2.50 5.26 15.42
CA PHE A 201 -3.39 6.05 14.57
C PHE A 201 -4.77 6.32 15.19
N GLN A 202 -5.10 5.67 16.32
CA GLN A 202 -6.42 5.76 16.94
C GLN A 202 -6.75 7.17 17.43
N GLN A 203 -5.76 7.87 18.01
CA GLN A 203 -5.97 9.19 18.56
C GLN A 203 -6.19 10.20 17.44
N ARG A 204 -7.39 10.79 17.40
CA ARG A 204 -7.75 11.84 16.45
C ARG A 204 -6.81 13.05 16.63
N HIS A 205 -6.21 13.51 15.53
CA HIS A 205 -5.18 14.56 15.54
C HIS A 205 -3.93 14.22 16.39
N GLY A 206 -3.75 12.96 16.78
CA GLY A 206 -2.57 12.47 17.47
C GLY A 206 -1.34 12.42 16.56
N LEU A 207 -0.21 12.04 17.15
CA LEU A 207 1.07 12.00 16.44
C LEU A 207 1.00 11.14 15.16
N GLY A 208 0.43 9.93 15.23
CA GLY A 208 0.36 9.03 14.08
C GLY A 208 -0.44 9.60 12.93
N GLN A 209 -1.60 10.21 13.22
CA GLN A 209 -2.43 10.82 12.17
C GLN A 209 -1.76 12.06 11.56
N ARG A 210 -1.04 12.86 12.37
CA ARG A 210 -0.28 14.02 11.86
C ARG A 210 0.88 13.59 10.98
N SER A 211 1.66 12.60 11.41
CA SER A 211 2.75 12.07 10.60
C SER A 211 2.26 11.48 9.28
N LEU A 212 1.14 10.77 9.31
CA LEU A 212 0.52 10.25 8.10
C LEU A 212 0.07 11.38 7.15
N TYR A 213 -0.56 12.43 7.69
CA TYR A 213 -0.92 13.61 6.93
C TYR A 213 0.29 14.28 6.30
N ASN A 214 1.36 14.51 7.06
CA ASN A 214 2.57 15.14 6.59
C ASN A 214 3.19 14.40 5.40
N ILE A 215 3.30 13.07 5.50
CA ILE A 215 3.86 12.25 4.41
C ILE A 215 3.01 12.36 3.15
N LEU A 216 1.69 12.19 3.28
CA LEU A 216 0.79 12.20 2.12
C LEU A 216 0.71 13.57 1.48
N LYS A 217 0.68 14.64 2.28
CA LYS A 217 0.75 16.02 1.81
C LYS A 217 2.07 16.29 1.10
N ALA A 218 3.20 15.95 1.75
CA ALA A 218 4.52 16.14 1.16
C ALA A 218 4.65 15.40 -0.18
N TYR A 219 4.14 14.16 -0.27
CA TYR A 219 4.15 13.39 -1.51
C TYR A 219 3.29 14.06 -2.60
N SER A 220 2.10 14.52 -2.28
CA SER A 220 1.20 15.18 -3.25
C SER A 220 1.73 16.50 -3.78
N VAL A 221 2.61 17.16 -3.04
CA VAL A 221 3.34 18.36 -3.49
C VAL A 221 4.59 17.98 -4.29
N TYR A 222 5.28 16.89 -3.90
CA TYR A 222 6.45 16.36 -4.58
C TYR A 222 6.11 15.83 -5.99
N ASP A 223 5.01 15.11 -6.11
CA ASP A 223 4.50 14.55 -7.35
C ASP A 223 3.08 15.07 -7.64
N ARG A 224 3.02 16.22 -8.29
CA ARG A 224 1.75 16.90 -8.61
C ARG A 224 0.93 16.20 -9.69
N ASP A 225 1.56 15.37 -10.51
CA ASP A 225 0.89 14.65 -11.60
C ASP A 225 0.02 13.52 -11.05
N VAL A 226 0.49 12.83 -10.01
CA VAL A 226 -0.26 11.81 -9.30
C VAL A 226 -1.04 12.40 -8.12
N GLY A 227 -0.45 13.34 -7.39
CA GLY A 227 -1.05 13.94 -6.22
C GLY A 227 -1.29 12.92 -5.10
N TYR A 228 -2.53 12.83 -4.65
CA TYR A 228 -3.01 11.82 -3.70
C TYR A 228 -4.11 10.97 -4.32
N VAL A 229 -4.01 9.67 -4.16
CA VAL A 229 -5.06 8.71 -4.55
C VAL A 229 -5.37 7.79 -3.37
N GLN A 230 -6.64 7.48 -3.22
CA GLN A 230 -7.13 6.57 -2.18
C GLN A 230 -6.37 5.24 -2.20
N GLY A 231 -5.87 4.81 -1.03
CA GLY A 231 -5.03 3.62 -0.87
C GLY A 231 -3.59 3.94 -0.51
N MET A 232 -3.03 5.09 -0.95
CA MET A 232 -1.69 5.53 -0.55
C MET A 232 -1.53 5.65 0.97
N GLY A 233 -2.61 6.00 1.69
CA GLY A 233 -2.62 6.07 3.15
C GLY A 233 -2.22 4.76 3.81
N PHE A 234 -2.66 3.61 3.27
CA PHE A 234 -2.30 2.29 3.81
C PHE A 234 -0.83 1.94 3.59
N LEU A 235 -0.23 2.39 2.47
CA LEU A 235 1.21 2.23 2.23
C LEU A 235 2.00 3.08 3.23
N ALA A 236 1.73 4.39 3.28
CA ALA A 236 2.40 5.32 4.17
C ALA A 236 2.21 4.96 5.65
N GLY A 237 1.00 4.56 6.05
CA GLY A 237 0.69 4.12 7.40
C GLY A 237 1.47 2.88 7.82
N LEU A 238 1.59 1.87 6.94
CA LEU A 238 2.40 0.69 7.21
C LEU A 238 3.89 1.05 7.40
N LEU A 239 4.43 1.94 6.57
CA LEU A 239 5.82 2.38 6.66
C LEU A 239 6.09 3.13 7.97
N LEU A 240 5.17 4.00 8.39
CA LEU A 240 5.26 4.75 9.65
C LEU A 240 5.31 3.86 10.90
N LEU A 241 4.81 2.63 10.83
CA LEU A 241 4.92 1.68 11.95
C LEU A 241 6.34 1.11 12.12
N TYR A 242 7.22 1.29 11.13
CA TYR A 242 8.56 0.70 11.13
C TYR A 242 9.70 1.72 10.99
N MET A 243 9.42 2.98 10.67
CA MET A 243 10.46 3.98 10.43
C MET A 243 9.97 5.40 10.74
N SER A 244 10.91 6.36 10.73
CA SER A 244 10.60 7.77 10.93
C SER A 244 9.75 8.32 9.78
N GLU A 245 9.16 9.48 10.00
CA GLU A 245 8.29 10.17 9.04
C GLU A 245 9.02 10.45 7.71
N GLU A 246 10.23 11.00 7.78
CA GLU A 246 11.03 11.28 6.59
C GLU A 246 11.50 10.00 5.88
N ASP A 247 11.93 8.96 6.62
CA ASP A 247 12.29 7.67 6.04
C ASP A 247 11.10 7.04 5.30
N ALA A 248 9.90 7.13 5.87
CA ALA A 248 8.67 6.59 5.27
C ALA A 248 8.28 7.37 4.00
N PHE A 249 8.44 8.70 4.00
CA PHE A 249 8.26 9.52 2.81
C PHE A 249 9.19 9.10 1.68
N TRP A 250 10.49 8.98 1.93
CA TRP A 250 11.44 8.60 0.89
C TRP A 250 11.25 7.16 0.41
N LEU A 251 10.77 6.26 1.27
CA LEU A 251 10.42 4.92 0.83
C LEU A 251 9.16 4.92 -0.04
N LEU A 252 8.15 5.72 0.29
CA LEU A 252 6.98 5.93 -0.57
C LEU A 252 7.40 6.47 -1.94
N VAL A 253 8.29 7.47 -1.98
CA VAL A 253 8.87 7.99 -3.24
C VAL A 253 9.59 6.89 -4.01
N ALA A 254 10.39 6.05 -3.33
CA ALA A 254 11.10 4.95 -3.96
C ALA A 254 10.16 3.90 -4.58
N LEU A 255 9.03 3.64 -3.95
CA LEU A 255 8.00 2.73 -4.49
C LEU A 255 7.31 3.29 -5.73
N LEU A 256 6.99 4.57 -5.72
CA LEU A 256 6.19 5.19 -6.77
C LEU A 256 7.03 5.74 -7.92
N LYS A 257 8.24 6.25 -7.66
CA LYS A 257 9.11 6.89 -8.65
C LYS A 257 10.50 6.27 -8.77
N GLY A 258 10.84 5.32 -7.90
CA GLY A 258 12.20 4.75 -7.85
C GLY A 258 12.49 3.78 -8.98
N ALA A 259 13.74 3.83 -9.49
CA ALA A 259 14.21 2.95 -10.56
C ALA A 259 14.55 1.52 -10.10
N VAL A 260 14.69 1.28 -8.80
CA VAL A 260 15.13 -0.01 -8.25
C VAL A 260 14.05 -1.09 -8.35
N HIS A 261 12.80 -0.67 -8.19
CA HIS A 261 11.62 -1.49 -8.42
C HIS A 261 10.80 -0.84 -9.53
N ALA A 262 10.12 -1.64 -10.35
CA ALA A 262 9.21 -1.09 -11.33
C ALA A 262 8.23 -0.13 -10.62
N PRO A 263 8.18 1.15 -10.99
CA PRO A 263 7.40 2.14 -10.28
C PRO A 263 5.94 1.72 -10.17
N MET A 264 5.37 1.83 -8.99
CA MET A 264 3.94 1.58 -8.76
C MET A 264 3.06 2.76 -9.21
N GLU A 265 3.63 3.79 -9.79
CA GLU A 265 2.93 5.02 -10.20
C GLU A 265 1.68 4.72 -11.03
N GLY A 266 1.75 3.80 -11.99
CA GLY A 266 0.62 3.42 -12.82
C GLY A 266 -0.57 2.81 -12.05
N LEU A 267 -0.40 2.38 -10.80
CA LEU A 267 -1.49 1.94 -9.93
C LEU A 267 -2.32 3.11 -9.39
N TYR A 268 -1.81 4.35 -9.52
CA TYR A 268 -2.42 5.56 -8.96
C TYR A 268 -2.70 6.62 -10.03
N GLN A 269 -2.41 6.36 -11.29
CA GLN A 269 -2.76 7.26 -12.39
C GLN A 269 -4.27 7.28 -12.64
N ALA A 270 -4.76 8.36 -13.21
CA ALA A 270 -6.17 8.51 -13.57
C ALA A 270 -6.65 7.34 -14.45
N GLY A 271 -7.78 6.74 -14.09
CA GLY A 271 -8.30 5.55 -14.74
C GLY A 271 -7.65 4.23 -14.31
N LEU A 272 -6.64 4.25 -13.44
CA LEU A 272 -5.96 3.08 -12.88
C LEU A 272 -5.48 2.06 -13.94
N PRO A 273 -4.75 2.48 -15.00
CA PRO A 273 -4.45 1.63 -16.14
C PRO A 273 -3.65 0.38 -15.77
N LEU A 274 -2.70 0.51 -14.84
CA LEU A 274 -1.89 -0.62 -14.39
C LEU A 274 -2.69 -1.60 -13.51
N VAL A 275 -3.67 -1.12 -12.75
CA VAL A 275 -4.60 -1.98 -12.00
C VAL A 275 -5.41 -2.83 -12.96
N GLN A 276 -6.00 -2.23 -14.00
CA GLN A 276 -6.76 -2.96 -15.00
C GLN A 276 -5.92 -4.02 -15.71
N GLN A 277 -4.69 -3.67 -16.09
CA GLN A 277 -3.74 -4.62 -16.66
C GLN A 277 -3.47 -5.80 -15.70
N TYR A 278 -3.19 -5.53 -14.44
CA TYR A 278 -2.90 -6.58 -13.45
C TYR A 278 -4.10 -7.47 -13.18
N LEU A 279 -5.32 -6.92 -13.14
CA LEU A 279 -6.54 -7.69 -12.96
C LEU A 279 -6.79 -8.62 -14.15
N SER A 280 -6.59 -8.13 -15.40
CA SER A 280 -6.68 -8.96 -16.60
C SER A 280 -5.63 -10.07 -16.63
N GLN A 281 -4.38 -9.77 -16.25
CA GLN A 281 -3.32 -10.77 -16.13
C GLN A 281 -3.65 -11.80 -15.05
N PHE A 282 -4.22 -11.35 -13.92
CA PHE A 282 -4.59 -12.22 -12.80
C PHE A 282 -5.71 -13.20 -13.20
N GLU A 283 -6.73 -12.72 -13.91
CA GLU A 283 -7.82 -13.54 -14.45
C GLU A 283 -7.28 -14.66 -15.33
N LYS A 284 -6.38 -14.34 -16.29
CA LYS A 284 -5.75 -15.33 -17.17
C LYS A 284 -4.94 -16.36 -16.37
N LEU A 285 -4.19 -15.93 -15.37
CA LEU A 285 -3.43 -16.84 -14.50
C LEU A 285 -4.34 -17.75 -13.68
N VAL A 286 -5.50 -17.27 -13.21
CA VAL A 286 -6.49 -18.11 -12.52
C VAL A 286 -7.02 -19.19 -13.46
N MET A 287 -7.37 -18.81 -14.69
CA MET A 287 -7.82 -19.79 -15.71
C MET A 287 -6.75 -20.84 -16.05
N GLU A 288 -5.49 -20.43 -16.13
CA GLU A 288 -4.37 -21.34 -16.47
C GLU A 288 -4.04 -22.31 -15.31
N HIS A 289 -3.99 -21.79 -14.07
CA HIS A 289 -3.57 -22.59 -12.92
C HIS A 289 -4.69 -23.34 -12.22
N MET A 290 -5.92 -22.85 -12.33
CA MET A 290 -7.12 -23.38 -11.66
C MET A 290 -8.34 -23.33 -12.61
N PRO A 291 -8.33 -24.08 -13.73
CA PRO A 291 -9.34 -23.96 -14.78
C PRO A 291 -10.78 -24.23 -14.28
N LYS A 292 -10.99 -25.13 -13.33
CA LYS A 292 -12.32 -25.36 -12.74
C LYS A 292 -12.84 -24.14 -12.00
N LEU A 293 -11.99 -23.51 -11.18
CA LEU A 293 -12.35 -22.29 -10.45
C LEU A 293 -12.54 -21.10 -11.40
N GLY A 294 -11.66 -20.99 -12.39
CA GLY A 294 -11.78 -19.94 -13.43
C GLY A 294 -13.09 -20.05 -14.19
N GLN A 295 -13.48 -21.27 -14.61
CA GLN A 295 -14.75 -21.50 -15.28
C GLN A 295 -15.95 -21.18 -14.37
N HIS A 296 -15.89 -21.57 -13.09
CA HIS A 296 -16.90 -21.24 -12.08
C HIS A 296 -17.04 -19.71 -11.89
N PHE A 297 -15.92 -18.97 -11.88
CA PHE A 297 -15.96 -17.51 -11.83
C PHE A 297 -16.66 -16.89 -13.04
N VAL A 298 -16.48 -17.47 -14.23
CA VAL A 298 -17.21 -17.03 -15.44
C VAL A 298 -18.71 -17.33 -15.33
N GLU A 299 -19.08 -18.51 -14.84
CA GLU A 299 -20.48 -18.94 -14.65
C GLU A 299 -21.20 -18.04 -13.63
N GLU A 300 -20.54 -17.73 -12.51
CA GLU A 300 -21.05 -16.87 -11.43
C GLU A 300 -20.80 -15.36 -11.72
N MET A 301 -20.27 -14.99 -12.90
CA MET A 301 -19.97 -13.59 -13.28
C MET A 301 -19.04 -12.86 -12.30
N ILE A 302 -18.14 -13.55 -11.65
CA ILE A 302 -17.14 -12.98 -10.75
C ILE A 302 -15.98 -12.42 -11.57
N ASN A 303 -15.77 -11.11 -11.49
CA ASN A 303 -14.61 -10.44 -12.08
C ASN A 303 -13.56 -10.11 -11.00
N PRO A 304 -12.26 -10.24 -11.29
CA PRO A 304 -11.19 -9.90 -10.34
C PRO A 304 -11.28 -8.49 -9.76
N SER A 305 -11.87 -7.54 -10.47
CA SER A 305 -12.08 -6.17 -9.96
C SER A 305 -12.99 -6.12 -8.73
N MET A 306 -13.84 -7.11 -8.51
CA MET A 306 -14.77 -7.16 -7.39
C MET A 306 -14.08 -7.52 -6.06
N TYR A 307 -12.91 -8.19 -6.10
CA TYR A 307 -12.22 -8.68 -4.91
C TYR A 307 -10.73 -8.38 -4.85
N ALA A 308 -10.02 -8.34 -5.98
CA ALA A 308 -8.54 -8.27 -6.01
C ALA A 308 -7.97 -6.86 -6.23
N SER A 309 -8.77 -5.84 -6.60
CA SER A 309 -8.28 -4.48 -6.86
C SER A 309 -7.44 -3.92 -5.71
N GLN A 310 -7.92 -4.06 -4.47
CA GLN A 310 -7.22 -3.58 -3.28
C GLN A 310 -5.93 -4.36 -2.99
N TRP A 311 -5.83 -5.62 -3.40
CA TRP A 311 -4.62 -6.42 -3.24
C TRP A 311 -3.44 -5.80 -3.97
N PHE A 312 -3.69 -5.31 -5.21
CA PHE A 312 -2.66 -4.65 -6.02
C PHE A 312 -2.39 -3.21 -5.58
N ILE A 313 -3.45 -2.43 -5.34
CA ILE A 313 -3.33 -1.02 -4.98
C ILE A 313 -2.59 -0.85 -3.64
N THR A 314 -2.88 -1.69 -2.65
CA THR A 314 -2.34 -1.55 -1.29
C THR A 314 -1.30 -2.62 -0.92
N VAL A 315 -0.96 -3.51 -1.83
CA VAL A 315 -0.09 -4.67 -1.54
C VAL A 315 -0.57 -5.39 -0.28
N PHE A 316 -1.84 -5.74 -0.26
CA PHE A 316 -2.55 -6.43 0.84
C PHE A 316 -2.68 -5.64 2.17
N SER A 317 -2.09 -4.44 2.33
CA SER A 317 -2.09 -3.73 3.61
C SER A 317 -3.47 -3.28 4.09
N TYR A 318 -4.44 -3.14 3.19
CA TYR A 318 -5.84 -2.84 3.52
C TYR A 318 -6.65 -4.08 3.89
N SER A 319 -6.42 -5.20 3.21
CA SER A 319 -7.38 -6.31 3.15
C SER A 319 -7.03 -7.50 4.03
N PHE A 320 -5.79 -7.58 4.53
CA PHE A 320 -5.31 -8.80 5.19
C PHE A 320 -4.73 -8.58 6.58
N PRO A 321 -4.66 -9.63 7.41
CA PRO A 321 -4.04 -9.56 8.72
C PRO A 321 -2.60 -9.05 8.66
N PHE A 322 -2.23 -8.22 9.62
CA PHE A 322 -0.97 -7.48 9.60
C PHE A 322 0.27 -8.39 9.55
N HIS A 323 0.21 -9.55 10.21
CA HIS A 323 1.32 -10.52 10.19
C HIS A 323 1.57 -11.10 8.79
N LEU A 324 0.52 -11.34 7.98
CA LEU A 324 0.66 -11.75 6.58
C LEU A 324 1.20 -10.59 5.74
N THR A 325 0.60 -9.41 5.90
CA THR A 325 1.00 -8.18 5.19
C THR A 325 2.51 -7.93 5.31
N LEU A 326 3.06 -7.97 6.52
CA LEU A 326 4.49 -7.77 6.75
C LEU A 326 5.38 -8.76 5.99
N ARG A 327 5.00 -10.03 5.98
CA ARG A 327 5.75 -11.08 5.30
C ARG A 327 5.67 -10.92 3.77
N VAL A 328 4.52 -10.51 3.25
CA VAL A 328 4.35 -10.17 1.83
C VAL A 328 5.20 -8.95 1.47
N TRP A 329 5.21 -7.90 2.30
CA TRP A 329 6.01 -6.70 2.08
C TRP A 329 7.52 -6.97 2.12
N ASP A 330 8.00 -7.84 3.01
CA ASP A 330 9.39 -8.28 3.03
C ASP A 330 9.83 -8.80 1.65
N VAL A 331 8.97 -9.61 1.01
CA VAL A 331 9.23 -10.19 -0.32
C VAL A 331 8.98 -9.19 -1.45
N PHE A 332 7.90 -8.40 -1.34
CA PHE A 332 7.50 -7.42 -2.34
C PHE A 332 8.59 -6.40 -2.62
N LEU A 333 9.20 -5.82 -1.58
CA LEU A 333 10.28 -4.85 -1.73
C LEU A 333 11.53 -5.43 -2.44
N TYR A 334 11.73 -6.74 -2.40
CA TYR A 334 12.88 -7.38 -3.03
C TYR A 334 12.58 -8.05 -4.38
N GLU A 335 11.40 -8.67 -4.51
CA GLU A 335 11.03 -9.44 -5.71
C GLU A 335 10.01 -8.72 -6.60
N GLY A 336 9.46 -7.58 -6.17
CA GLY A 336 8.51 -6.76 -6.91
C GLY A 336 7.08 -7.28 -6.87
N ILE A 337 6.22 -6.69 -7.71
CA ILE A 337 4.76 -6.88 -7.71
C ILE A 337 4.31 -8.34 -7.97
N LYS A 338 5.16 -9.17 -8.57
CA LYS A 338 4.82 -10.57 -8.85
C LYS A 338 4.37 -11.36 -7.61
N ILE A 339 4.85 -10.98 -6.40
CA ILE A 339 4.43 -11.64 -5.16
C ILE A 339 2.95 -11.45 -4.90
N VAL A 340 2.35 -10.34 -5.33
CA VAL A 340 0.91 -10.09 -5.17
C VAL A 340 0.12 -11.10 -6.00
N PHE A 341 0.53 -11.37 -7.24
CA PHE A 341 -0.04 -12.43 -8.06
C PHE A 341 0.13 -13.81 -7.42
N GLN A 342 1.32 -14.12 -6.95
CA GLN A 342 1.63 -15.41 -6.33
C GLN A 342 0.80 -15.66 -5.07
N VAL A 343 0.67 -14.65 -4.21
CA VAL A 343 -0.14 -14.74 -2.98
C VAL A 343 -1.62 -14.84 -3.31
N GLY A 344 -2.11 -14.05 -4.26
CA GLY A 344 -3.49 -14.14 -4.73
C GLY A 344 -3.84 -15.54 -5.27
N LEU A 345 -2.97 -16.11 -6.12
CA LEU A 345 -3.14 -17.48 -6.62
C LEU A 345 -3.08 -18.50 -5.49
N ALA A 346 -2.20 -18.32 -4.50
CA ALA A 346 -2.09 -19.22 -3.36
C ALA A 346 -3.33 -19.21 -2.47
N LEU A 347 -3.92 -18.05 -2.23
CA LEU A 347 -5.19 -17.91 -1.50
C LEU A 347 -6.32 -18.66 -2.20
N LEU A 348 -6.46 -18.44 -3.51
CA LEU A 348 -7.46 -19.13 -4.32
C LEU A 348 -7.21 -20.65 -4.37
N ARG A 349 -5.94 -21.07 -4.43
CA ARG A 349 -5.58 -22.48 -4.43
C ARG A 349 -5.88 -23.16 -3.10
N PHE A 350 -5.62 -22.46 -1.99
CA PHE A 350 -5.89 -22.98 -0.64
C PHE A 350 -7.38 -23.22 -0.42
N CYS A 351 -8.23 -22.30 -0.87
CA CYS A 351 -9.68 -22.36 -0.70
C CYS A 351 -10.43 -22.98 -1.92
N HIS A 352 -9.70 -23.54 -2.89
CA HIS A 352 -10.24 -23.96 -4.19
C HIS A 352 -11.51 -24.82 -4.08
N ASP A 353 -11.45 -25.87 -3.26
CA ASP A 353 -12.52 -26.89 -3.19
C ASP A 353 -13.80 -26.38 -2.52
N ASP A 354 -13.69 -25.32 -1.74
CA ASP A 354 -14.83 -24.63 -1.14
C ASP A 354 -15.38 -23.57 -2.10
N LEU A 355 -14.51 -22.78 -2.72
CA LEU A 355 -14.93 -21.70 -3.62
C LEU A 355 -15.71 -22.19 -4.84
N VAL A 356 -15.35 -23.37 -5.42
CA VAL A 356 -16.04 -23.92 -6.58
C VAL A 356 -17.49 -24.39 -6.32
N LYS A 357 -17.93 -24.40 -5.05
CA LYS A 357 -19.27 -24.83 -4.65
C LYS A 357 -20.19 -23.67 -4.32
N LEU A 358 -19.65 -22.47 -4.18
CA LEU A 358 -20.37 -21.31 -3.66
C LEU A 358 -21.08 -20.54 -4.79
N PRO A 359 -22.36 -20.15 -4.61
CA PRO A 359 -23.04 -19.24 -5.52
C PRO A 359 -22.49 -17.81 -5.37
N PHE A 360 -22.80 -16.92 -6.31
CA PHE A 360 -22.27 -15.57 -6.46
C PHE A 360 -22.07 -14.80 -5.14
N GLU A 361 -23.13 -14.62 -4.34
CA GLU A 361 -23.05 -13.81 -3.11
C GLU A 361 -22.09 -14.39 -2.07
N SER A 362 -22.21 -15.72 -1.83
CA SER A 362 -21.36 -16.44 -0.88
C SER A 362 -19.92 -16.50 -1.38
N LEU A 363 -19.72 -16.67 -2.68
CA LEU A 363 -18.42 -16.68 -3.32
C LEU A 363 -17.72 -15.31 -3.18
N LEU A 364 -18.42 -14.22 -3.48
CA LEU A 364 -17.88 -12.88 -3.32
C LEU A 364 -17.55 -12.55 -1.85
N HIS A 365 -18.40 -13.01 -0.92
CA HIS A 365 -18.12 -12.89 0.52
C HIS A 365 -16.86 -13.67 0.92
N ALA A 366 -16.72 -14.93 0.49
CA ALA A 366 -15.55 -15.75 0.78
C ALA A 366 -14.25 -15.17 0.19
N LEU A 367 -14.30 -14.59 -1.02
CA LEU A 367 -13.16 -13.91 -1.66
C LEU A 367 -12.71 -12.63 -0.95
N ARG A 368 -13.54 -12.06 -0.10
CA ARG A 368 -13.22 -10.89 0.74
C ARG A 368 -12.82 -11.27 2.17
N ASN A 369 -13.20 -12.47 2.62
CA ASN A 369 -13.03 -12.94 4.00
C ASN A 369 -12.45 -14.35 4.01
N PHE A 370 -11.14 -14.44 3.76
CA PHE A 370 -10.43 -15.73 3.81
C PHE A 370 -10.34 -16.25 5.25
N PRO A 371 -10.37 -17.58 5.46
CA PRO A 371 -10.19 -18.19 6.77
C PRO A 371 -8.79 -17.88 7.33
N GLU A 372 -8.65 -17.92 8.66
CA GLU A 372 -7.39 -17.56 9.36
C GLU A 372 -6.25 -18.49 8.92
N GLU A 373 -6.51 -19.77 8.70
CA GLU A 373 -5.54 -20.75 8.24
C GLU A 373 -4.98 -20.42 6.85
N ALA A 374 -5.81 -19.88 5.95
CA ALA A 374 -5.38 -19.42 4.62
C ALA A 374 -4.51 -18.17 4.68
N THR A 375 -4.58 -17.42 5.76
CA THR A 375 -3.80 -16.17 5.95
C THR A 375 -2.55 -16.37 6.80
N ASP A 376 -2.25 -17.59 7.26
CA ASP A 376 -0.97 -17.89 7.91
C ASP A 376 0.17 -17.79 6.89
N PRO A 377 1.13 -16.85 7.07
CA PRO A 377 2.23 -16.67 6.13
C PRO A 377 3.16 -17.87 6.04
N ASP A 378 3.26 -18.70 7.07
CA ASP A 378 4.13 -19.88 7.06
C ASP A 378 3.49 -21.05 6.29
N VAL A 379 2.18 -21.02 6.08
CA VAL A 379 1.44 -21.96 5.21
C VAL A 379 1.31 -21.37 3.79
N LEU A 380 0.87 -20.12 3.66
CA LEU A 380 0.52 -19.51 2.40
C LEU A 380 1.73 -19.21 1.50
N LEU A 381 2.81 -18.64 2.05
CA LEU A 381 3.97 -18.25 1.24
C LEU A 381 4.70 -19.41 0.58
N PRO A 382 4.90 -20.59 1.22
CA PRO A 382 5.40 -21.76 0.52
C PRO A 382 4.57 -22.13 -0.70
N ILE A 383 3.23 -22.09 -0.62
CA ILE A 383 2.34 -22.33 -1.75
C ILE A 383 2.53 -21.25 -2.82
N ALA A 384 2.56 -19.97 -2.43
CA ALA A 384 2.76 -18.85 -3.33
C ALA A 384 4.06 -18.99 -4.15
N PHE A 385 5.15 -19.43 -3.54
CA PHE A 385 6.43 -19.60 -4.21
C PHE A 385 6.49 -20.76 -5.21
N THR A 386 5.50 -21.64 -5.22
CA THR A 386 5.38 -22.70 -6.25
C THR A 386 4.97 -22.13 -7.61
N PHE A 387 4.22 -21.00 -7.62
CA PHE A 387 3.77 -20.35 -8.84
C PHE A 387 4.92 -19.58 -9.52
N LYS A 388 5.38 -20.05 -10.67
CA LYS A 388 6.43 -19.45 -11.48
C LYS A 388 5.82 -18.50 -12.51
N VAL A 389 5.36 -17.34 -12.08
CA VAL A 389 4.57 -16.43 -12.92
C VAL A 389 5.41 -15.40 -13.72
N SER A 390 6.72 -15.25 -13.48
CA SER A 390 7.51 -14.12 -14.01
C SER A 390 7.50 -14.03 -15.53
N SER A 391 7.86 -15.11 -16.24
CA SER A 391 7.87 -15.14 -17.72
C SER A 391 6.46 -14.96 -18.29
N ARG A 392 5.48 -15.61 -17.64
CA ARG A 392 4.09 -15.52 -18.11
C ARG A 392 3.50 -14.11 -17.92
N LEU A 393 3.84 -13.41 -16.85
CA LEU A 393 3.44 -12.02 -16.66
C LEU A 393 4.01 -11.08 -17.74
N GLU A 394 5.27 -11.30 -18.17
CA GLU A 394 5.87 -10.53 -19.25
C GLU A 394 5.17 -10.79 -20.59
N GLU A 395 4.78 -12.04 -20.88
CA GLU A 395 4.01 -12.40 -22.06
C GLU A 395 2.62 -11.74 -22.04
N LEU A 396 1.90 -11.89 -20.90
CA LEU A 396 0.57 -11.30 -20.73
C LEU A 396 0.60 -9.77 -20.79
N GLN A 397 1.69 -9.14 -20.34
CA GLN A 397 1.88 -7.69 -20.50
C GLN A 397 1.98 -7.30 -21.98
N LYS A 398 2.76 -8.04 -22.76
CA LYS A 398 2.89 -7.80 -24.21
C LYS A 398 1.56 -8.05 -24.93
N GLU A 399 0.81 -9.08 -24.55
CA GLU A 399 -0.51 -9.36 -25.08
C GLU A 399 -1.48 -8.19 -24.79
N TYR A 400 -1.50 -7.70 -23.54
CA TYR A 400 -2.35 -6.58 -23.12
C TYR A 400 -2.04 -5.29 -23.91
N GLN A 401 -0.74 -5.00 -24.15
CA GLN A 401 -0.30 -3.81 -24.87
C GLN A 401 -0.62 -3.85 -26.36
N LYS A 402 -0.73 -5.04 -26.97
CA LYS A 402 -1.07 -5.18 -28.40
C LYS A 402 -2.54 -4.86 -28.73
N GLY A 403 -3.40 -4.75 -27.70
CA GLY A 403 -4.83 -4.49 -27.86
C GLY A 403 -5.63 -5.67 -28.46
N PRO A 404 -6.95 -5.55 -28.57
CA PRO A 404 -7.83 -6.65 -29.00
C PRO A 404 -7.73 -7.01 -30.48
N GLU A 405 -6.97 -6.32 -31.29
CA GLU A 405 -6.91 -6.58 -32.76
C GLU A 405 -6.07 -7.81 -33.13
N SER A 406 -5.26 -8.37 -32.26
CA SER A 406 -4.35 -9.47 -32.58
C SER A 406 -4.67 -10.81 -31.95
N SER A 407 -5.67 -10.89 -31.09
CA SER A 407 -6.03 -12.13 -30.42
C SER A 407 -7.47 -12.55 -30.80
N SER A 408 -7.67 -13.86 -30.95
CA SER A 408 -8.96 -14.53 -31.19
C SER A 408 -10.02 -14.29 -30.06
N GLU A 409 -9.81 -13.31 -29.20
CA GLU A 409 -10.64 -12.93 -28.04
C GLU A 409 -11.94 -12.23 -28.43
N THR A 410 -12.06 -11.71 -29.66
CA THR A 410 -13.34 -11.28 -30.19
C THR A 410 -14.40 -12.39 -30.14
N SER A 411 -13.98 -13.65 -30.01
CA SER A 411 -14.88 -14.78 -29.85
C SER A 411 -15.44 -14.92 -28.43
N SER A 412 -14.68 -14.58 -27.39
CA SER A 412 -15.14 -14.70 -26.00
C SER A 412 -16.09 -13.58 -25.62
N ILE A 413 -15.78 -12.32 -26.01
CA ILE A 413 -16.69 -11.18 -25.77
C ILE A 413 -17.97 -11.33 -26.58
N LYS A 414 -17.87 -11.78 -27.86
CA LYS A 414 -19.06 -12.10 -28.69
C LYS A 414 -19.85 -13.30 -28.14
N ARG A 415 -19.18 -14.33 -27.54
CA ARG A 415 -19.88 -15.42 -26.85
C ARG A 415 -20.58 -14.94 -25.58
N HIS A 416 -19.93 -14.07 -24.80
CA HIS A 416 -20.53 -13.48 -23.59
C HIS A 416 -21.73 -12.59 -23.93
N GLN A 417 -21.62 -11.73 -24.94
CA GLN A 417 -22.73 -10.90 -25.43
C GLN A 417 -23.85 -11.75 -26.05
N ALA A 418 -23.51 -12.84 -26.75
CA ALA A 418 -24.48 -13.77 -27.31
C ALA A 418 -25.17 -14.60 -26.21
N LEU A 419 -24.51 -14.93 -25.11
CA LEU A 419 -25.14 -15.59 -23.98
C LEU A 419 -26.12 -14.65 -23.26
N ILE A 420 -25.73 -13.41 -23.02
CA ILE A 420 -26.58 -12.37 -22.41
C ILE A 420 -27.84 -12.11 -23.28
N SER A 421 -27.68 -12.00 -24.59
CA SER A 421 -28.82 -11.82 -25.51
C SER A 421 -29.74 -13.04 -25.58
N LYS A 422 -29.21 -14.26 -25.48
CA LYS A 422 -30.02 -15.51 -25.39
C LYS A 422 -30.77 -15.61 -24.06
N THR A 423 -30.18 -15.15 -22.95
CA THR A 423 -30.84 -15.20 -21.63
C THR A 423 -31.94 -14.16 -21.55
N MET A 424 -31.72 -12.95 -22.12
CA MET A 424 -32.77 -11.92 -22.20
C MET A 424 -33.92 -12.30 -23.15
N SER A 425 -33.65 -12.97 -24.25
CA SER A 425 -34.70 -13.44 -25.18
C SER A 425 -35.54 -14.60 -24.61
N ARG A 426 -34.97 -15.43 -23.71
CA ARG A 426 -35.71 -16.49 -23.00
C ARG A 426 -36.52 -15.99 -21.81
N GLY A 427 -36.06 -14.91 -21.14
CA GLY A 427 -36.81 -14.24 -20.05
C GLY A 427 -38.02 -13.45 -20.55
N GLY A 428 -37.91 -12.80 -21.71
CA GLY A 428 -39.02 -12.04 -22.29
C GLY A 428 -40.19 -12.89 -22.78
N SER A 429 -39.94 -14.13 -23.22
CA SER A 429 -41.01 -15.02 -23.74
C SER A 429 -41.86 -15.67 -22.61
N ARG A 430 -41.36 -15.72 -21.39
CA ARG A 430 -42.13 -16.25 -20.22
C ARG A 430 -43.01 -15.19 -19.55
N VAL A 431 -42.71 -13.92 -19.69
CA VAL A 431 -43.49 -12.83 -19.10
C VAL A 431 -44.72 -12.49 -19.98
N ILE A 432 -44.61 -12.68 -21.30
CA ILE A 432 -45.72 -12.38 -22.24
C ILE A 432 -46.77 -13.51 -22.27
N SER A 433 -46.41 -14.76 -21.95
CA SER A 433 -47.38 -15.88 -21.90
C SER A 433 -48.26 -15.88 -20.64
N ASN A 434 -47.86 -15.20 -19.59
CA ASN A 434 -48.66 -15.12 -18.35
C ASN A 434 -49.59 -13.89 -18.30
N LEU A 435 -49.47 -12.96 -19.25
CA LEU A 435 -50.34 -11.78 -19.33
C LEU A 435 -51.57 -11.95 -20.27
N THR A 436 -51.64 -13.08 -20.99
CA THR A 436 -52.77 -13.38 -21.91
C THR A 436 -53.70 -14.47 -21.41
N ALA A 437 -53.47 -15.05 -20.23
CA ALA A 437 -54.32 -16.11 -19.66
C ALA A 437 -55.40 -15.61 -18.70
N ASP A 438 -55.41 -14.33 -18.32
CA ASP A 438 -56.40 -13.76 -17.38
C ASP A 438 -57.44 -12.84 -18.02
N LYS A 439 -57.75 -13.04 -19.31
CA LYS A 439 -58.91 -12.43 -19.98
C LYS A 439 -59.58 -13.47 -20.86
N LYS A 440 -60.34 -14.34 -20.23
CA LYS A 440 -61.58 -14.96 -20.78
C LYS A 440 -62.46 -15.43 -19.64
#